data_28c9877c98df6f41ddafa5ca79a054d8
#
_entry.id   28c9877c98df6f41ddafa5ca79a054d8
#
_cell.length_a   1.000
_cell.length_b   1.000
_cell.length_c   1.000
_cell.angle_alpha   90.00
_cell.angle_beta   90.00
_cell.angle_gamma   90.00
#
_symmetry.space_group_name_H-M   'P 1'
#
loop_
_entity.id
_entity.type
_entity.pdbx_description
1 polymer ?
#
loop_
_entity_poly.entity_id
_entity_poly.type
_entity_poly.pdbx_seq_one_letter_code
_entity_poly.pdbx_strand_id
1 'polypeptide(L)'
;MKYIFCKIHTFGCFLLLMIIFFLSGQLSFGQHIPVHVDNSGIYDLLDELADQGTIDINTIAKPYGRRDIALLLKQALSHQGLTPRQRLETEFYLRDYGKELNRGEISKKRFDLFYYRDSLFRLTLNPILGVGTFFSGDKTGFYRYNGAEIYGSIGSHFGYFGSLRDNHESKIIGGENYLIQKRGAVYKDDGEARDFSEARGGFFWSWKWGRLGLQKDHYIWGYGYNGTNIFSGHTPSHAFVSLMLKPTAWFELRYMHGWLVSEVVDSVRSFSYYDGRREVFADKYVAANLVTVRPVPRLYVSAGNSIVYADTKVNPAFLIPLMFYKSVDHTYNGASNEVGQNAQMFFAISSRQLNNLHIYSTLFVDEISLKRMFDKDQHSNYVSLKVGARMTGIPSGVSFTAEYTRTNPMVYQHKIPTTTWESNGYTMGHYLKDNSDELFVGIRYRPLRGMSWELAYTHARKGKDYQSILNNGEEANHPEINQEEPRWGLPFMNEVKFEMEKVSLKGYWQVIHDGYLFVNLSISDYGGEDKEKYIPVFYLDDKFSGSVGINFGF
;
A
#
# COMPACT_ATOMS: atom_id res chain seq x y z
N MET A 1 29.72 14.22 -42.68
CA MET A 1 28.44 13.79 -43.25
C MET A 1 28.15 12.30 -43.17
N LYS A 2 29.11 11.38 -43.38
CA LYS A 2 28.88 9.89 -43.25
C LYS A 2 28.48 9.41 -41.85
N TYR A 3 28.92 10.04 -40.77
CA TYR A 3 28.59 9.64 -39.38
C TYR A 3 27.16 10.00 -38.93
N ILE A 4 26.55 11.02 -39.52
CA ILE A 4 25.17 11.45 -39.21
C ILE A 4 24.17 10.51 -39.90
N PHE A 5 24.47 10.07 -41.13
CA PHE A 5 23.60 9.14 -41.89
C PHE A 5 23.55 7.73 -41.25
N CYS A 6 24.62 7.26 -40.63
CA CYS A 6 24.62 5.97 -39.94
C CYS A 6 23.77 5.95 -38.67
N LYS A 7 23.75 7.05 -37.90
CA LYS A 7 22.91 7.18 -36.69
C LYS A 7 21.42 7.29 -37.00
N ILE A 8 21.06 7.93 -38.11
CA ILE A 8 19.65 8.06 -38.54
C ILE A 8 19.11 6.70 -39.04
N HIS A 9 19.94 5.91 -39.72
CA HIS A 9 19.54 4.57 -40.17
C HIS A 9 19.39 3.58 -39.00
N THR A 10 20.29 3.58 -38.01
CA THR A 10 20.16 2.73 -36.81
C THR A 10 18.96 3.11 -35.96
N PHE A 11 18.66 4.39 -35.80
CA PHE A 11 17.46 4.85 -35.10
C PHE A 11 16.17 4.50 -35.84
N GLY A 12 16.16 4.65 -37.17
CA GLY A 12 15.04 4.25 -38.03
C GLY A 12 14.80 2.73 -38.03
N CYS A 13 15.85 1.90 -38.05
CA CYS A 13 15.74 0.44 -37.91
C CYS A 13 15.25 0.02 -36.52
N PHE A 14 15.68 0.70 -35.47
CA PHE A 14 15.21 0.43 -34.11
C PHE A 14 13.73 0.83 -33.94
N LEU A 15 13.33 1.97 -34.50
CA LEU A 15 11.93 2.40 -34.51
C LEU A 15 11.04 1.47 -35.35
N LEU A 16 11.54 1.00 -36.49
CA LEU A 16 10.84 0.04 -37.36
C LEU A 16 10.71 -1.34 -36.70
N LEU A 17 11.76 -1.81 -36.01
CA LEU A 17 11.71 -3.04 -35.20
C LEU A 17 10.75 -2.93 -34.02
N MET A 18 10.69 -1.76 -33.34
CA MET A 18 9.66 -1.50 -32.33
C MET A 18 8.26 -1.53 -32.96
N ILE A 19 8.05 -0.89 -34.10
CA ILE A 19 6.75 -0.87 -34.80
C ILE A 19 6.35 -2.27 -35.28
N ILE A 20 7.27 -3.07 -35.80
CA ILE A 20 7.03 -4.47 -36.21
C ILE A 20 6.73 -5.35 -34.98
N PHE A 21 7.42 -5.13 -33.86
CA PHE A 21 7.13 -5.79 -32.59
C PHE A 21 5.74 -5.42 -32.04
N PHE A 22 5.29 -4.18 -32.27
CA PHE A 22 3.94 -3.71 -31.92
C PHE A 22 2.83 -4.27 -32.85
N LEU A 23 3.16 -4.59 -34.10
CA LEU A 23 2.18 -5.08 -35.09
C LEU A 23 2.01 -6.60 -35.12
N SER A 24 2.89 -7.38 -34.49
CA SER A 24 2.90 -8.84 -34.56
C SER A 24 2.22 -9.54 -33.38
N GLY A 25 0.96 -9.24 -33.08
CA GLY A 25 0.30 -9.91 -31.98
C GLY A 25 -1.20 -9.78 -31.89
N GLN A 26 -1.95 -10.42 -32.75
CA GLN A 26 -3.38 -10.70 -32.50
C GLN A 26 -3.54 -11.85 -31.50
N LEU A 27 -3.06 -11.69 -30.28
CA LEU A 27 -3.45 -12.54 -29.15
C LEU A 27 -4.07 -11.62 -28.11
N SER A 28 -5.27 -11.93 -27.66
CA SER A 28 -6.03 -11.20 -26.65
C SER A 28 -5.24 -11.06 -25.35
N PHE A 29 -4.46 -10.01 -25.24
CA PHE A 29 -3.75 -9.66 -24.01
C PHE A 29 -4.66 -8.81 -23.15
N GLY A 30 -4.65 -9.05 -21.84
CA GLY A 30 -5.55 -8.38 -20.94
C GLY A 30 -5.05 -7.01 -20.54
N GLN A 31 -5.90 -6.01 -20.69
CA GLN A 31 -5.67 -4.70 -20.13
C GLN A 31 -5.62 -4.78 -18.60
N HIS A 32 -4.65 -4.09 -17.98
CA HIS A 32 -4.62 -3.94 -16.53
C HIS A 32 -5.40 -2.69 -16.13
N ILE A 33 -6.35 -2.85 -15.21
CA ILE A 33 -7.07 -1.78 -14.53
C ILE A 33 -7.02 -2.17 -13.05
N PRO A 34 -6.38 -1.39 -12.17
CA PRO A 34 -6.25 -1.74 -10.77
C PRO A 34 -7.59 -1.65 -10.04
N VAL A 35 -7.78 -2.51 -9.04
CA VAL A 35 -8.89 -2.43 -8.08
C VAL A 35 -8.37 -1.75 -6.83
N HIS A 36 -9.07 -0.71 -6.36
CA HIS A 36 -8.65 0.04 -5.19
C HIS A 36 -8.31 -0.88 -4.00
N VAL A 37 -7.24 -0.58 -3.29
CA VAL A 37 -6.75 -1.42 -2.17
C VAL A 37 -7.74 -1.53 -1.00
N ASP A 38 -8.65 -0.56 -0.86
CA ASP A 38 -9.69 -0.55 0.17
C ASP A 38 -10.97 -1.31 -0.22
N ASN A 39 -11.05 -1.89 -1.43
CA ASN A 39 -12.16 -2.77 -1.81
C ASN A 39 -12.05 -4.13 -1.09
N SER A 40 -12.25 -4.10 0.22
CA SER A 40 -12.04 -5.25 1.11
C SER A 40 -12.87 -6.47 0.71
N GLY A 41 -14.09 -6.29 0.22
CA GLY A 41 -15.00 -7.39 -0.08
C GLY A 41 -14.43 -8.39 -1.10
N ILE A 42 -13.87 -7.90 -2.22
CA ILE A 42 -13.27 -8.79 -3.23
C ILE A 42 -11.93 -9.37 -2.75
N TYR A 43 -11.09 -8.58 -2.07
CA TYR A 43 -9.81 -9.07 -1.54
C TYR A 43 -10.02 -10.15 -0.48
N ASP A 44 -10.99 -9.98 0.42
CA ASP A 44 -11.37 -10.98 1.43
C ASP A 44 -11.87 -12.29 0.82
N LEU A 45 -12.66 -12.21 -0.28
CA LEU A 45 -13.10 -13.40 -1.00
C LEU A 45 -11.93 -14.14 -1.64
N LEU A 46 -11.03 -13.41 -2.33
CA LEU A 46 -9.87 -14.02 -2.98
C LEU A 46 -8.93 -14.67 -1.97
N ASP A 47 -8.69 -14.03 -0.82
CA ASP A 47 -7.88 -14.60 0.26
C ASP A 47 -8.53 -15.86 0.83
N GLU A 48 -9.85 -15.87 1.07
CA GLU A 48 -10.59 -17.05 1.54
C GLU A 48 -10.48 -18.23 0.56
N LEU A 49 -10.69 -17.97 -0.74
CA LEU A 49 -10.60 -18.98 -1.79
C LEU A 49 -9.17 -19.52 -1.94
N ALA A 50 -8.15 -18.66 -1.76
CA ALA A 50 -6.75 -19.05 -1.80
C ALA A 50 -6.36 -19.92 -0.60
N ASP A 51 -6.81 -19.56 0.61
CA ASP A 51 -6.54 -20.32 1.83
C ASP A 51 -7.13 -21.74 1.73
N GLN A 52 -8.30 -21.88 1.12
CA GLN A 52 -8.96 -23.17 0.89
C GLN A 52 -8.38 -23.96 -0.31
N GLY A 53 -7.45 -23.36 -1.07
CA GLY A 53 -6.84 -24.00 -2.23
C GLY A 53 -7.69 -24.03 -3.48
N THR A 54 -8.81 -23.29 -3.51
CA THR A 54 -9.68 -23.15 -4.68
C THR A 54 -9.00 -22.38 -5.80
N ILE A 55 -8.18 -21.40 -5.45
CA ILE A 55 -7.33 -20.61 -6.37
C ILE A 55 -5.91 -20.56 -5.85
N ASP A 56 -4.96 -20.28 -6.74
CA ASP A 56 -3.55 -20.05 -6.39
C ASP A 56 -3.15 -18.64 -6.80
N ILE A 57 -2.87 -17.79 -5.80
CA ILE A 57 -2.56 -16.37 -5.98
C ILE A 57 -1.42 -15.93 -5.05
N ASN A 58 -0.47 -15.16 -5.62
CA ASN A 58 0.52 -14.43 -4.85
C ASN A 58 -0.11 -13.15 -4.30
N THR A 59 -0.24 -13.05 -2.97
CA THR A 59 -0.89 -11.92 -2.30
C THR A 59 0.08 -10.86 -1.79
N ILE A 60 1.37 -10.94 -2.17
CA ILE A 60 2.42 -10.05 -1.67
C ILE A 60 2.25 -8.59 -2.08
N ALA A 61 1.57 -8.33 -3.18
CA ALA A 61 1.42 -6.96 -3.69
C ALA A 61 0.02 -6.68 -4.21
N LYS A 62 -0.55 -5.56 -3.78
CA LYS A 62 -1.84 -5.00 -4.22
C LYS A 62 -1.58 -3.62 -4.82
N PRO A 63 -2.41 -3.10 -5.75
CA PRO A 63 -3.70 -3.64 -6.20
C PRO A 63 -3.59 -4.76 -7.22
N TYR A 64 -4.64 -5.62 -7.27
CA TYR A 64 -4.81 -6.59 -8.35
C TYR A 64 -5.52 -5.96 -9.55
N GLY A 65 -5.28 -6.53 -10.74
CA GLY A 65 -5.98 -6.13 -11.95
C GLY A 65 -7.39 -6.71 -12.02
N ARG A 66 -8.36 -5.93 -12.52
CA ARG A 66 -9.76 -6.37 -12.70
C ARG A 66 -9.84 -7.65 -13.52
N ARG A 67 -9.05 -7.77 -14.60
CA ARG A 67 -9.00 -8.97 -15.43
C ARG A 67 -8.42 -10.18 -14.69
N ASP A 68 -7.35 -9.98 -13.91
CA ASP A 68 -6.74 -11.05 -13.12
C ASP A 68 -7.76 -11.61 -12.13
N ILE A 69 -8.51 -10.71 -11.46
CA ILE A 69 -9.61 -11.07 -10.57
C ILE A 69 -10.69 -11.86 -11.32
N ALA A 70 -11.12 -11.39 -12.50
CA ALA A 70 -12.15 -12.08 -13.30
C ALA A 70 -11.75 -13.52 -13.66
N LEU A 71 -10.47 -13.73 -14.02
CA LEU A 71 -9.94 -15.06 -14.32
C LEU A 71 -9.91 -15.96 -13.10
N LEU A 72 -9.49 -15.45 -11.94
CA LEU A 72 -9.51 -16.19 -10.67
C LEU A 72 -10.94 -16.56 -10.23
N LEU A 73 -11.89 -15.64 -10.37
CA LEU A 73 -13.30 -15.91 -10.07
C LEU A 73 -13.89 -16.99 -11.01
N LYS A 74 -13.53 -16.95 -12.29
CA LYS A 74 -13.94 -17.97 -13.26
C LYS A 74 -13.35 -19.33 -12.92
N GLN A 75 -12.05 -19.38 -12.54
CA GLN A 75 -11.40 -20.57 -12.02
C GLN A 75 -12.13 -21.10 -10.78
N ALA A 76 -12.46 -20.23 -9.82
CA ALA A 76 -13.17 -20.62 -8.61
C ALA A 76 -14.52 -21.26 -8.90
N LEU A 77 -15.31 -20.70 -9.84
CA LEU A 77 -16.62 -21.27 -10.21
C LEU A 77 -16.54 -22.65 -10.85
N SER A 78 -15.42 -23.01 -11.47
CA SER A 78 -15.19 -24.36 -12.01
C SER A 78 -14.88 -25.40 -10.92
N HIS A 79 -14.58 -24.95 -9.70
CA HIS A 79 -14.28 -25.82 -8.56
C HIS A 79 -15.57 -26.30 -7.88
N GLN A 80 -15.70 -27.60 -7.63
CA GLN A 80 -16.91 -28.20 -7.04
C GLN A 80 -17.10 -27.93 -5.54
N GLY A 81 -16.03 -27.53 -4.84
CA GLY A 81 -16.01 -27.38 -3.37
C GLY A 81 -16.48 -26.02 -2.83
N LEU A 82 -17.05 -25.13 -3.65
CA LEU A 82 -17.55 -23.85 -3.18
C LEU A 82 -18.80 -24.02 -2.30
N THR A 83 -18.83 -23.36 -1.15
CA THR A 83 -20.05 -23.23 -0.36
C THR A 83 -21.11 -22.41 -1.13
N PRO A 84 -22.43 -22.54 -0.80
CA PRO A 84 -23.46 -21.74 -1.44
C PRO A 84 -23.20 -20.22 -1.36
N ARG A 85 -22.72 -19.73 -0.22
CA ARG A 85 -22.35 -18.32 -0.05
C ARG A 85 -21.22 -17.91 -0.99
N GLN A 86 -20.12 -18.67 -1.02
CA GLN A 86 -18.97 -18.39 -1.89
C GLN A 86 -19.34 -18.38 -3.36
N ARG A 87 -20.20 -19.31 -3.79
CA ARG A 87 -20.70 -19.35 -5.17
C ARG A 87 -21.48 -18.08 -5.51
N LEU A 88 -22.45 -17.70 -4.67
CA LEU A 88 -23.25 -16.48 -4.86
C LEU A 88 -22.36 -15.22 -4.89
N GLU A 89 -21.35 -15.18 -4.05
CA GLU A 89 -20.43 -14.04 -3.96
C GLU A 89 -19.49 -13.98 -5.17
N THR A 90 -18.97 -15.13 -5.60
CA THR A 90 -18.13 -15.23 -6.80
C THR A 90 -18.92 -14.83 -8.05
N GLU A 91 -20.16 -15.27 -8.19
CA GLU A 91 -21.06 -14.87 -9.30
C GLU A 91 -21.38 -13.37 -9.24
N PHE A 92 -21.60 -12.82 -8.04
CA PHE A 92 -21.84 -11.39 -7.85
C PHE A 92 -20.66 -10.57 -8.36
N TYR A 93 -19.44 -10.86 -7.91
CA TYR A 93 -18.27 -10.14 -8.38
C TYR A 93 -17.96 -10.38 -9.86
N LEU A 94 -18.24 -11.57 -10.38
CA LEU A 94 -18.01 -11.83 -11.80
C LEU A 94 -18.92 -10.99 -12.71
N ARG A 95 -20.11 -10.54 -12.26
CA ARG A 95 -20.94 -9.58 -13.00
C ARG A 95 -20.27 -8.23 -13.21
N ASP A 96 -19.35 -7.85 -12.31
CA ASP A 96 -18.56 -6.63 -12.44
C ASP A 96 -17.23 -6.88 -13.17
N TYR A 97 -16.37 -7.69 -12.59
CA TYR A 97 -15.02 -7.93 -13.12
C TYR A 97 -15.02 -8.66 -14.46
N GLY A 98 -16.02 -9.42 -14.72
CA GLY A 98 -16.17 -10.14 -15.98
C GLY A 98 -16.36 -9.24 -17.20
N LYS A 99 -16.65 -7.95 -17.04
CA LYS A 99 -16.61 -6.95 -18.13
C LYS A 99 -15.24 -6.90 -18.82
N GLU A 100 -14.19 -7.36 -18.13
CA GLU A 100 -12.81 -7.44 -18.63
C GLU A 100 -12.56 -8.67 -19.52
N LEU A 101 -13.48 -9.64 -19.54
CA LEU A 101 -13.42 -10.85 -20.36
C LEU A 101 -14.03 -10.63 -21.76
N ASN A 102 -13.90 -11.61 -22.64
CA ASN A 102 -14.45 -11.52 -23.98
C ASN A 102 -15.98 -11.43 -23.99
N ARG A 103 -16.56 -10.90 -25.10
CA ARG A 103 -18.01 -10.89 -25.30
C ARG A 103 -18.54 -12.32 -25.30
N GLY A 104 -19.66 -12.55 -24.60
CA GLY A 104 -20.30 -13.87 -24.50
C GLY A 104 -19.84 -14.72 -23.32
N GLU A 105 -18.75 -14.37 -22.63
CA GLU A 105 -18.30 -15.10 -21.44
C GLU A 105 -19.13 -14.79 -20.19
N ILE A 106 -19.99 -13.76 -20.24
CA ILE A 106 -20.84 -13.35 -19.12
C ILE A 106 -22.24 -13.04 -19.63
N SER A 107 -23.21 -13.68 -19.00
CA SER A 107 -24.61 -13.51 -19.34
C SER A 107 -25.25 -12.23 -18.76
N LYS A 108 -24.73 -11.74 -17.62
CA LYS A 108 -25.27 -10.56 -16.91
C LYS A 108 -24.12 -9.71 -16.39
N LYS A 109 -24.17 -8.39 -16.65
CA LYS A 109 -23.25 -7.42 -16.05
C LYS A 109 -23.95 -6.65 -14.92
N ARG A 110 -23.15 -6.01 -14.02
CA ARG A 110 -23.68 -5.08 -13.01
C ARG A 110 -24.32 -3.84 -13.65
N PHE A 111 -25.13 -3.14 -12.90
CA PHE A 111 -25.53 -1.78 -13.25
C PHE A 111 -24.34 -0.82 -13.06
N ASP A 112 -24.08 0.02 -14.05
CA ASP A 112 -23.13 1.13 -14.01
C ASP A 112 -23.90 2.41 -14.37
N LEU A 113 -23.48 3.57 -13.85
CA LEU A 113 -24.07 4.86 -14.20
C LEU A 113 -23.96 5.12 -15.71
N PHE A 114 -22.76 4.87 -16.24
CA PHE A 114 -22.54 4.86 -17.68
C PHE A 114 -21.59 3.72 -18.05
N TYR A 115 -21.94 3.00 -19.08
CA TYR A 115 -21.13 1.93 -19.64
C TYR A 115 -21.21 1.94 -21.16
N TYR A 116 -20.02 2.03 -21.79
CA TYR A 116 -19.87 1.92 -23.23
C TYR A 116 -18.86 0.83 -23.57
N ARG A 117 -19.12 0.08 -24.64
CA ARG A 117 -18.19 -0.91 -25.18
C ARG A 117 -18.43 -1.13 -26.67
N ASP A 118 -17.37 -0.93 -27.45
CA ASP A 118 -17.31 -1.34 -28.86
C ASP A 118 -16.16 -2.35 -29.10
N SER A 119 -15.62 -2.40 -30.31
CA SER A 119 -14.50 -3.30 -30.66
C SER A 119 -13.13 -2.78 -30.16
N LEU A 120 -12.97 -1.49 -30.02
CA LEU A 120 -11.71 -0.82 -29.67
C LEU A 120 -11.74 -0.19 -28.27
N PHE A 121 -12.85 0.35 -27.85
CA PHE A 121 -12.97 1.19 -26.69
C PHE A 121 -13.96 0.63 -25.67
N ARG A 122 -13.60 0.75 -24.42
CA ARG A 122 -14.49 0.44 -23.29
C ARG A 122 -14.35 1.51 -22.23
N LEU A 123 -15.47 1.95 -21.69
CA LEU A 123 -15.58 2.97 -20.67
C LEU A 123 -16.65 2.58 -19.66
N THR A 124 -16.31 2.71 -18.38
CA THR A 124 -17.23 2.67 -17.25
C THR A 124 -17.08 3.96 -16.46
N LEU A 125 -18.19 4.56 -16.07
CA LEU A 125 -18.24 5.73 -15.18
C LEU A 125 -19.22 5.41 -14.05
N ASN A 126 -18.77 5.58 -12.80
CA ASN A 126 -19.60 5.42 -11.61
C ASN A 126 -19.40 6.59 -10.64
N PRO A 127 -20.41 6.96 -9.84
CA PRO A 127 -20.23 7.94 -8.79
C PRO A 127 -19.43 7.34 -7.64
N ILE A 128 -18.84 8.23 -6.84
CA ILE A 128 -18.25 7.92 -5.53
C ILE A 128 -18.98 8.79 -4.53
N LEU A 129 -19.65 8.19 -3.54
CA LEU A 129 -20.45 8.88 -2.55
C LEU A 129 -20.30 8.19 -1.20
N GLY A 130 -20.27 8.97 -0.14
CA GLY A 130 -20.26 8.38 1.20
C GLY A 130 -20.63 9.37 2.29
N VAL A 131 -21.20 8.85 3.35
CA VAL A 131 -21.50 9.58 4.56
C VAL A 131 -21.32 8.66 5.77
N GLY A 132 -20.73 9.19 6.83
CA GLY A 132 -20.56 8.49 8.09
C GLY A 132 -20.64 9.43 9.28
N THR A 133 -21.17 8.91 10.36
CA THR A 133 -21.19 9.58 11.65
C THR A 133 -20.27 8.83 12.60
N PHE A 134 -19.51 9.57 13.37
CA PHE A 134 -18.60 9.10 14.41
C PHE A 134 -19.08 9.56 15.77
N PHE A 135 -18.88 8.75 16.78
CA PHE A 135 -19.24 9.08 18.16
C PHE A 135 -18.19 8.54 19.14
N SER A 136 -17.95 9.31 20.23
CA SER A 136 -17.10 8.93 21.36
C SER A 136 -17.59 9.71 22.58
N GLY A 137 -18.16 9.01 23.58
CA GLY A 137 -18.89 9.66 24.67
C GLY A 137 -19.98 10.58 24.14
N ASP A 138 -19.98 11.83 24.62
CA ASP A 138 -20.92 12.87 24.19
C ASP A 138 -20.52 13.58 22.89
N LYS A 139 -19.34 13.26 22.33
CA LYS A 139 -18.84 13.90 21.12
C LYS A 139 -19.36 13.19 19.88
N THR A 140 -19.72 13.97 18.86
CA THR A 140 -20.07 13.47 17.54
C THR A 140 -19.27 14.17 16.47
N GLY A 141 -18.92 13.43 15.43
CA GLY A 141 -18.25 13.96 14.24
C GLY A 141 -18.87 13.34 12.99
N PHE A 142 -18.67 13.97 11.87
CA PHE A 142 -19.17 13.48 10.60
C PHE A 142 -18.10 13.48 9.52
N TYR A 143 -18.32 12.64 8.52
CA TYR A 143 -17.51 12.54 7.33
C TYR A 143 -18.41 12.30 6.13
N ARG A 144 -18.22 13.06 5.07
CA ARG A 144 -18.89 12.85 3.79
C ARG A 144 -17.92 13.03 2.64
N TYR A 145 -18.19 12.37 1.55
CA TYR A 145 -17.45 12.56 0.32
C TYR A 145 -18.34 12.37 -0.90
N ASN A 146 -17.93 12.99 -1.98
CA ASN A 146 -18.54 12.85 -3.28
C ASN A 146 -17.47 12.89 -4.39
N GLY A 147 -17.79 12.29 -5.51
CA GLY A 147 -16.86 12.22 -6.63
C GLY A 147 -17.32 11.28 -7.71
N ALA A 148 -16.37 10.89 -8.54
CA ALA A 148 -16.61 9.93 -9.60
C ALA A 148 -15.33 9.13 -9.92
N GLU A 149 -15.53 7.92 -10.39
CA GLU A 149 -14.49 7.08 -10.98
C GLU A 149 -14.80 6.77 -12.43
N ILE A 150 -13.76 6.71 -13.22
CA ILE A 150 -13.80 6.31 -14.63
C ILE A 150 -12.74 5.24 -14.83
N TYR A 151 -13.06 4.18 -15.56
CA TYR A 151 -12.07 3.19 -15.96
C TYR A 151 -12.47 2.51 -17.26
N GLY A 152 -11.47 2.00 -17.94
CA GLY A 152 -11.71 1.34 -19.21
C GLY A 152 -10.45 0.90 -19.92
N SER A 153 -10.59 0.67 -21.24
CA SER A 153 -9.50 0.16 -22.05
C SER A 153 -9.59 0.64 -23.50
N ILE A 154 -8.44 0.69 -24.15
CA ILE A 154 -8.28 1.01 -25.57
C ILE A 154 -7.54 -0.16 -26.23
N GLY A 155 -8.17 -0.77 -27.23
CA GLY A 155 -7.64 -1.97 -27.89
C GLY A 155 -7.48 -3.13 -26.89
N SER A 156 -6.47 -3.96 -27.14
CA SER A 156 -6.17 -5.16 -26.32
C SER A 156 -5.07 -4.93 -25.28
N HIS A 157 -4.39 -3.78 -25.29
CA HIS A 157 -3.17 -3.55 -24.52
C HIS A 157 -3.26 -2.43 -23.50
N PHE A 158 -4.05 -1.39 -23.77
CA PHE A 158 -4.10 -0.21 -22.93
C PHE A 158 -5.29 -0.24 -21.97
N GLY A 159 -4.99 -0.10 -20.67
CA GLY A 159 -5.96 0.15 -19.61
C GLY A 159 -5.78 1.55 -19.04
N TYR A 160 -6.86 2.13 -18.54
CA TYR A 160 -6.83 3.42 -17.87
C TYR A 160 -7.85 3.46 -16.73
N PHE A 161 -7.56 4.30 -15.76
CA PHE A 161 -8.52 4.68 -14.71
C PHE A 161 -8.27 6.11 -14.26
N GLY A 162 -9.29 6.71 -13.69
CA GLY A 162 -9.23 7.99 -13.01
C GLY A 162 -10.29 8.03 -11.92
N SER A 163 -9.99 8.70 -10.81
CA SER A 163 -10.90 8.89 -9.69
C SER A 163 -10.63 10.25 -9.07
N LEU A 164 -11.69 10.98 -8.82
CA LEU A 164 -11.65 12.22 -8.06
C LEU A 164 -12.67 12.09 -6.92
N ARG A 165 -12.22 12.30 -5.70
CA ARG A 165 -13.04 12.27 -4.50
C ARG A 165 -12.77 13.52 -3.68
N ASP A 166 -13.83 14.27 -3.43
CA ASP A 166 -13.84 15.45 -2.58
C ASP A 166 -14.43 15.07 -1.22
N ASN A 167 -13.72 15.39 -0.15
CA ASN A 167 -14.00 14.93 1.19
C ASN A 167 -14.21 16.12 2.12
N HIS A 168 -15.16 15.96 3.04
CA HIS A 168 -15.46 16.92 4.07
C HIS A 168 -15.62 16.21 5.42
N GLU A 169 -14.89 16.61 6.44
CA GLU A 169 -14.91 15.95 7.75
C GLU A 169 -14.88 16.95 8.90
N SER A 170 -15.46 16.56 10.03
CA SER A 170 -15.26 17.27 11.28
C SER A 170 -13.80 17.20 11.70
N LYS A 171 -13.19 18.34 12.02
CA LYS A 171 -11.78 18.42 12.41
C LYS A 171 -11.44 17.57 13.63
N ILE A 172 -12.38 17.40 14.55
CA ILE A 172 -12.19 16.64 15.80
C ILE A 172 -11.94 15.15 15.58
N ILE A 173 -12.44 14.54 14.48
CA ILE A 173 -12.22 13.12 14.19
C ILE A 173 -10.90 12.85 13.49
N GLY A 174 -10.23 13.91 13.06
CA GLY A 174 -8.98 13.89 12.34
C GLY A 174 -7.95 14.85 12.93
N GLY A 175 -6.70 14.60 12.69
CA GLY A 175 -5.59 15.45 13.15
C GLY A 175 -4.38 15.31 12.27
N GLU A 176 -3.43 16.21 12.40
CA GLU A 176 -2.14 16.16 11.71
C GLU A 176 -1.28 14.99 12.19
N ASN A 177 -1.55 14.52 13.40
CA ASN A 177 -0.77 13.49 14.08
C ASN A 177 -1.35 12.08 13.95
N TYR A 178 -2.15 11.80 12.92
CA TYR A 178 -2.60 10.44 12.70
C TYR A 178 -1.43 9.50 12.39
N LEU A 179 -1.48 8.32 12.98
CA LEU A 179 -0.55 7.24 12.62
C LEU A 179 -0.75 6.75 11.19
N ILE A 180 -1.96 6.88 10.66
CA ILE A 180 -2.34 6.43 9.32
C ILE A 180 -2.96 7.61 8.57
N GLN A 181 -2.43 7.94 7.40
CA GLN A 181 -2.94 9.04 6.60
C GLN A 181 -3.02 8.67 5.11
N LYS A 182 -4.23 8.40 4.66
CA LYS A 182 -4.54 8.18 3.23
C LYS A 182 -5.14 9.42 2.54
N ARG A 183 -5.17 10.54 3.22
CA ARG A 183 -5.84 11.73 2.75
C ARG A 183 -4.99 12.51 1.78
N GLY A 184 -5.64 13.18 0.85
CA GLY A 184 -5.01 14.18 -0.01
C GLY A 184 -4.67 15.47 0.75
N ALA A 185 -4.23 16.48 0.00
CA ALA A 185 -3.92 17.78 0.57
C ALA A 185 -5.20 18.47 1.08
N VAL A 186 -5.17 18.95 2.31
CA VAL A 186 -6.22 19.83 2.88
C VAL A 186 -6.12 21.17 2.17
N TYR A 187 -7.23 21.63 1.57
CA TYR A 187 -7.28 22.89 0.87
C TYR A 187 -8.17 23.93 1.58
N LYS A 188 -8.97 23.51 2.52
CA LYS A 188 -9.76 24.38 3.37
C LYS A 188 -9.85 23.83 4.78
N ASP A 189 -9.60 24.68 5.77
CA ASP A 189 -9.78 24.41 7.20
C ASP A 189 -10.47 25.63 7.79
N ASP A 190 -11.71 25.47 8.26
CA ASP A 190 -12.49 26.56 8.87
C ASP A 190 -12.49 26.50 10.41
N GLY A 191 -11.66 25.63 10.99
CA GLY A 191 -11.54 25.43 12.43
C GLY A 191 -12.46 24.34 12.99
N GLU A 192 -13.62 24.09 12.40
CA GLU A 192 -14.57 23.04 12.81
C GLU A 192 -14.53 21.83 11.85
N ALA A 193 -14.32 22.09 10.57
CA ALA A 193 -14.27 21.07 9.53
C ALA A 193 -13.07 21.27 8.58
N ARG A 194 -12.75 20.21 7.83
CA ARG A 194 -11.70 20.21 6.83
C ARG A 194 -12.21 19.67 5.51
N ASP A 195 -11.80 20.33 4.44
CA ASP A 195 -12.02 19.85 3.07
C ASP A 195 -10.68 19.40 2.46
N PHE A 196 -10.68 18.22 1.88
CA PHE A 196 -9.52 17.69 1.18
C PHE A 196 -9.96 16.84 -0.01
N SER A 197 -9.16 16.87 -1.07
CA SER A 197 -9.45 16.08 -2.27
C SER A 197 -8.42 15.00 -2.49
N GLU A 198 -8.87 13.89 -3.04
CA GLU A 198 -8.02 12.80 -3.49
C GLU A 198 -8.27 12.57 -4.98
N ALA A 199 -7.21 12.76 -5.78
CA ALA A 199 -7.20 12.44 -7.20
C ALA A 199 -6.26 11.26 -7.43
N ARG A 200 -6.77 10.21 -8.08
CA ARG A 200 -6.02 9.02 -8.49
C ARG A 200 -6.22 8.79 -9.97
N GLY A 201 -5.27 8.18 -10.64
CA GLY A 201 -5.40 7.89 -12.06
C GLY A 201 -4.16 7.21 -12.61
N GLY A 202 -4.30 6.59 -13.77
CA GLY A 202 -3.17 5.94 -14.41
C GLY A 202 -3.49 5.35 -15.77
N PHE A 203 -2.40 5.07 -16.48
CA PHE A 203 -2.40 4.39 -17.76
C PHE A 203 -1.49 3.18 -17.70
N PHE A 204 -1.93 2.07 -18.30
CA PHE A 204 -1.20 0.82 -18.33
C PHE A 204 -1.09 0.32 -19.75
N TRP A 205 0.10 -0.14 -20.09
CA TRP A 205 0.34 -0.96 -21.26
C TRP A 205 0.64 -2.39 -20.81
N SER A 206 -0.12 -3.34 -21.32
CA SER A 206 -0.05 -4.75 -20.90
C SER A 206 0.20 -5.66 -22.09
N TRP A 207 0.99 -6.71 -21.85
CA TRP A 207 1.26 -7.78 -22.81
C TRP A 207 1.17 -9.15 -22.11
N LYS A 208 1.40 -10.23 -22.83
CA LYS A 208 1.15 -11.60 -22.34
C LYS A 208 1.78 -11.94 -20.98
N TRP A 209 2.96 -11.42 -20.71
CA TRP A 209 3.77 -11.75 -19.53
C TRP A 209 4.20 -10.53 -18.72
N GLY A 210 3.63 -9.38 -18.98
CA GLY A 210 4.00 -8.19 -18.24
C GLY A 210 3.08 -7.01 -18.44
N ARG A 211 3.33 -5.98 -17.64
CA ARG A 211 2.66 -4.68 -17.73
C ARG A 211 3.58 -3.57 -17.25
N LEU A 212 3.45 -2.43 -17.89
CA LEU A 212 4.07 -1.16 -17.51
C LEU A 212 2.95 -0.15 -17.22
N GLY A 213 3.06 0.60 -16.15
CA GLY A 213 2.08 1.61 -15.77
C GLY A 213 2.73 2.91 -15.32
N LEU A 214 2.07 4.03 -15.62
CA LEU A 214 2.30 5.33 -15.00
C LEU A 214 1.02 5.69 -14.26
N GLN A 215 1.09 5.90 -12.96
CA GLN A 215 -0.09 6.08 -12.13
C GLN A 215 0.18 6.91 -10.88
N LYS A 216 -0.87 7.53 -10.36
CA LYS A 216 -0.93 8.06 -9.00
C LYS A 216 -1.99 7.25 -8.25
N ASP A 217 -1.56 6.44 -7.28
CA ASP A 217 -2.45 5.52 -6.56
C ASP A 217 -1.83 5.09 -5.22
N HIS A 218 -2.58 4.29 -4.46
CA HIS A 218 -2.09 3.54 -3.31
C HIS A 218 -1.58 2.17 -3.76
N TYR A 219 -0.59 1.64 -3.07
CA TYR A 219 -0.08 0.29 -3.27
C TYR A 219 0.35 -0.33 -1.94
N ILE A 220 0.35 -1.66 -1.89
CA ILE A 220 0.73 -2.44 -0.71
C ILE A 220 1.71 -3.51 -1.18
N TRP A 221 2.87 -3.62 -0.51
CA TRP A 221 3.79 -4.74 -0.64
C TRP A 221 4.07 -5.34 0.74
N GLY A 222 3.99 -6.66 0.82
CA GLY A 222 4.13 -7.44 2.04
C GLY A 222 2.86 -8.22 2.39
N TYR A 223 3.00 -9.22 3.24
CA TYR A 223 1.88 -10.00 3.73
C TYR A 223 1.34 -9.41 5.03
N GLY A 224 0.05 -9.52 5.23
CA GLY A 224 -0.65 -9.14 6.45
C GLY A 224 -2.13 -8.85 6.19
N TYR A 225 -2.95 -9.13 7.18
CA TYR A 225 -4.39 -8.81 7.21
C TYR A 225 -4.67 -7.57 8.06
N ASN A 226 -3.75 -7.26 8.99
CA ASN A 226 -3.75 -6.01 9.76
C ASN A 226 -2.51 -5.15 9.42
N GLY A 227 -2.35 -4.80 8.13
CA GLY A 227 -1.23 -4.02 7.63
C GLY A 227 0.02 -4.83 7.32
N THR A 228 1.04 -4.15 6.81
CA THR A 228 2.35 -4.72 6.45
C THR A 228 3.47 -3.77 6.86
N ASN A 229 4.69 -4.27 6.90
CA ASN A 229 5.90 -3.53 7.31
C ASN A 229 6.83 -3.15 6.14
N ILE A 230 6.43 -3.38 4.87
CA ILE A 230 7.21 -2.95 3.69
C ILE A 230 6.57 -1.69 3.11
N PHE A 231 5.52 -1.82 2.29
CA PHE A 231 4.70 -0.71 1.83
C PHE A 231 3.27 -0.92 2.30
N SER A 232 2.87 -0.18 3.31
CA SER A 232 1.58 -0.40 3.98
C SER A 232 0.37 0.20 3.26
N GLY A 233 0.60 1.13 2.32
CA GLY A 233 -0.47 1.88 1.65
C GLY A 233 -1.19 2.87 2.57
N HIS A 234 -0.59 3.25 3.71
CA HIS A 234 -1.17 4.19 4.67
C HIS A 234 -0.76 5.65 4.45
N THR A 235 0.10 5.91 3.48
CA THR A 235 0.43 7.28 3.05
C THR A 235 -0.60 7.80 2.05
N PRO A 236 -0.71 9.13 1.85
CA PRO A 236 -1.41 9.68 0.70
C PRO A 236 -0.90 9.09 -0.62
N SER A 237 -1.78 9.02 -1.62
CA SER A 237 -1.41 8.52 -2.94
C SER A 237 -0.33 9.40 -3.57
N HIS A 238 0.65 8.81 -4.22
CA HIS A 238 1.71 9.51 -4.94
C HIS A 238 1.92 8.92 -6.33
N ALA A 239 2.60 9.67 -7.20
CA ALA A 239 2.87 9.23 -8.56
C ALA A 239 3.99 8.20 -8.59
N PHE A 240 3.86 7.18 -9.46
CA PHE A 240 4.92 6.20 -9.70
C PHE A 240 4.78 5.50 -11.05
N VAL A 241 5.92 5.09 -11.59
CA VAL A 241 6.00 4.11 -12.69
C VAL A 241 6.08 2.72 -12.07
N SER A 242 5.35 1.77 -12.62
CA SER A 242 5.38 0.38 -12.19
C SER A 242 5.63 -0.57 -13.35
N LEU A 243 6.45 -1.59 -13.14
CA LEU A 243 6.66 -2.70 -14.06
C LEU A 243 6.38 -4.01 -13.33
N MET A 244 5.62 -4.89 -13.96
CA MET A 244 5.45 -6.26 -13.47
C MET A 244 5.72 -7.21 -14.63
N LEU A 245 6.60 -8.19 -14.41
CA LEU A 245 6.94 -9.23 -15.35
C LEU A 245 6.64 -10.58 -14.73
N LYS A 246 5.87 -11.40 -15.44
CA LYS A 246 5.54 -12.78 -15.05
C LYS A 246 5.64 -13.69 -16.27
N PRO A 247 6.88 -13.95 -16.75
CA PRO A 247 7.10 -14.76 -17.96
C PRO A 247 6.69 -16.21 -17.78
N THR A 248 6.72 -16.71 -16.53
CA THR A 248 6.37 -18.09 -16.17
C THR A 248 5.46 -18.10 -14.93
N ALA A 249 4.84 -19.23 -14.65
CA ALA A 249 3.98 -19.37 -13.47
C ALA A 249 4.76 -19.37 -12.13
N TRP A 250 6.06 -19.65 -12.16
CA TRP A 250 6.89 -19.77 -10.96
C TRP A 250 7.75 -18.54 -10.67
N PHE A 251 7.82 -17.54 -11.59
CA PHE A 251 8.65 -16.35 -11.47
C PHE A 251 7.85 -15.08 -11.71
N GLU A 252 7.99 -14.10 -10.82
CA GLU A 252 7.41 -12.77 -10.93
C GLU A 252 8.44 -11.72 -10.49
N LEU A 253 8.64 -10.68 -11.30
CA LEU A 253 9.40 -9.47 -10.96
C LEU A 253 8.44 -8.29 -10.91
N ARG A 254 8.50 -7.53 -9.84
CA ARG A 254 7.87 -6.22 -9.69
C ARG A 254 8.93 -5.16 -9.50
N TYR A 255 8.68 -4.02 -10.10
CA TYR A 255 9.51 -2.83 -9.94
C TYR A 255 8.60 -1.61 -9.85
N MET A 256 9.01 -0.63 -9.07
CA MET A 256 8.41 0.69 -9.03
C MET A 256 9.46 1.77 -8.88
N HIS A 257 9.17 2.93 -9.46
CA HIS A 257 9.88 4.18 -9.21
C HIS A 257 8.85 5.27 -8.90
N GLY A 258 8.89 5.81 -7.69
CA GLY A 258 7.91 6.74 -7.15
C GLY A 258 8.49 8.14 -6.88
N TRP A 259 7.65 9.15 -7.04
CA TRP A 259 7.88 10.53 -6.63
C TRP A 259 7.19 10.74 -5.29
N LEU A 260 7.99 10.83 -4.23
CA LEU A 260 7.50 11.01 -2.87
C LEU A 260 7.34 12.50 -2.55
N VAL A 261 6.54 12.79 -1.54
CA VAL A 261 6.41 14.14 -0.99
C VAL A 261 7.38 14.28 0.18
N SER A 262 8.31 15.24 0.06
CA SER A 262 9.23 15.62 1.14
C SER A 262 8.62 16.75 1.96
N GLU A 263 8.93 16.80 3.24
CA GLU A 263 8.61 17.94 4.12
C GLU A 263 9.83 18.81 4.43
N VAL A 264 10.98 18.48 3.84
CA VAL A 264 12.22 19.25 3.99
C VAL A 264 12.20 20.43 3.03
N VAL A 265 12.23 21.66 3.57
CA VAL A 265 12.24 22.88 2.76
C VAL A 265 13.59 23.03 2.05
N ASP A 266 13.56 23.19 0.74
CA ASP A 266 14.71 23.61 -0.08
C ASP A 266 14.84 25.13 -0.01
N SER A 267 15.73 25.60 0.84
CA SER A 267 15.94 27.04 1.05
C SER A 267 16.48 27.76 -0.19
N VAL A 268 17.17 27.07 -1.09
CA VAL A 268 17.73 27.64 -2.32
C VAL A 268 16.64 27.91 -3.36
N ARG A 269 15.66 27.01 -3.46
CA ARG A 269 14.53 27.14 -4.39
C ARG A 269 13.35 27.93 -3.80
N SER A 270 13.34 28.16 -2.48
CA SER A 270 12.30 28.91 -1.78
C SER A 270 12.58 30.40 -1.85
N PHE A 271 11.54 31.24 -2.05
CA PHE A 271 11.70 32.68 -2.14
C PHE A 271 10.48 33.43 -1.60
N SER A 272 10.74 34.67 -1.15
CA SER A 272 9.68 35.61 -0.74
C SER A 272 9.28 36.49 -1.91
N TYR A 273 8.00 36.85 -1.98
CA TYR A 273 7.44 37.80 -2.92
C TYR A 273 6.58 38.83 -2.13
N TYR A 274 6.04 39.83 -2.81
CA TYR A 274 5.48 41.05 -2.21
C TYR A 274 4.55 40.81 -1.00
N ASP A 275 3.68 39.79 -1.05
CA ASP A 275 2.68 39.50 -0.02
C ASP A 275 2.74 38.06 0.53
N GLY A 276 3.84 37.34 0.30
CA GLY A 276 3.97 35.97 0.78
C GLY A 276 5.35 35.36 0.57
N ARG A 277 5.42 34.08 0.91
CA ARG A 277 6.60 33.25 0.70
C ARG A 277 6.19 31.98 -0.05
N ARG A 278 6.92 31.64 -1.09
CA ARG A 278 6.84 30.32 -1.73
C ARG A 278 7.88 29.40 -1.11
N GLU A 279 7.41 28.40 -0.40
CA GLU A 279 8.23 27.29 0.05
C GLU A 279 8.26 26.21 -1.02
N VAL A 280 9.45 25.75 -1.34
CA VAL A 280 9.70 24.64 -2.26
C VAL A 280 10.35 23.53 -1.42
N PHE A 281 9.80 22.34 -1.50
CA PHE A 281 10.35 21.19 -0.79
C PHE A 281 11.41 20.49 -1.64
N ALA A 282 12.35 19.83 -0.97
CA ALA A 282 13.38 19.03 -1.62
C ALA A 282 12.77 17.86 -2.40
N ASP A 283 13.34 17.55 -3.54
CA ASP A 283 12.90 16.40 -4.34
C ASP A 283 13.21 15.10 -3.59
N LYS A 284 12.29 14.14 -3.67
CA LYS A 284 12.39 12.84 -2.99
C LYS A 284 11.84 11.73 -3.88
N TYR A 285 12.58 10.65 -4.00
CA TYR A 285 12.23 9.54 -4.86
C TYR A 285 12.40 8.21 -4.13
N VAL A 286 11.69 7.18 -4.60
CA VAL A 286 11.90 5.80 -4.20
C VAL A 286 11.99 4.92 -5.43
N ALA A 287 12.97 4.05 -5.48
CA ALA A 287 13.01 2.92 -6.41
C ALA A 287 12.96 1.62 -5.60
N ALA A 288 12.16 0.67 -6.05
CA ALA A 288 12.03 -0.62 -5.37
C ALA A 288 11.81 -1.75 -6.37
N ASN A 289 12.39 -2.90 -6.08
CA ASN A 289 12.11 -4.12 -6.81
C ASN A 289 11.78 -5.28 -5.87
N LEU A 290 11.08 -6.27 -6.39
CA LEU A 290 10.66 -7.47 -5.67
C LEU A 290 10.61 -8.64 -6.64
N VAL A 291 11.45 -9.63 -6.42
CA VAL A 291 11.44 -10.90 -7.13
C VAL A 291 10.70 -11.91 -6.28
N THR A 292 9.72 -12.59 -6.86
CA THR A 292 9.02 -13.71 -6.22
C THR A 292 9.25 -14.98 -7.02
N VAL A 293 9.60 -16.05 -6.34
CA VAL A 293 9.63 -17.40 -6.88
C VAL A 293 8.57 -18.27 -6.21
N ARG A 294 7.99 -19.19 -6.98
CA ARG A 294 7.04 -20.21 -6.51
C ARG A 294 7.65 -21.59 -6.68
N PRO A 295 8.43 -22.09 -5.69
CA PRO A 295 9.11 -23.37 -5.79
C PRO A 295 8.16 -24.55 -5.98
N VAL A 296 7.03 -24.51 -5.32
CA VAL A 296 5.91 -25.44 -5.43
C VAL A 296 4.58 -24.69 -5.40
N PRO A 297 3.48 -25.26 -5.89
CA PRO A 297 2.16 -24.59 -5.81
C PRO A 297 1.85 -24.09 -4.41
N ARG A 298 1.29 -22.88 -4.29
CA ARG A 298 0.83 -22.27 -3.04
C ARG A 298 1.96 -21.94 -2.02
N LEU A 299 3.24 -21.99 -2.44
CA LEU A 299 4.39 -21.51 -1.66
C LEU A 299 5.09 -20.39 -2.46
N TYR A 300 5.18 -19.21 -1.88
CA TYR A 300 5.82 -18.06 -2.47
C TYR A 300 6.97 -17.57 -1.58
N VAL A 301 8.12 -17.36 -2.19
CA VAL A 301 9.31 -16.80 -1.55
C VAL A 301 9.71 -15.56 -2.33
N SER A 302 9.86 -14.44 -1.64
CA SER A 302 10.16 -13.16 -2.27
C SER A 302 11.36 -12.51 -1.63
N ALA A 303 12.17 -11.86 -2.45
CA ALA A 303 13.27 -11.01 -2.03
C ALA A 303 13.29 -9.74 -2.87
N GLY A 304 13.61 -8.62 -2.26
CA GLY A 304 13.67 -7.34 -2.94
C GLY A 304 14.56 -6.36 -2.25
N ASN A 305 14.76 -5.23 -2.90
CA ASN A 305 15.46 -4.10 -2.32
C ASN A 305 14.89 -2.78 -2.83
N SER A 306 15.18 -1.72 -2.10
CA SER A 306 14.77 -0.37 -2.44
C SER A 306 15.86 0.62 -2.14
N ILE A 307 15.67 1.83 -2.62
CA ILE A 307 16.45 3.00 -2.27
C ILE A 307 15.53 4.22 -2.22
N VAL A 308 15.62 4.99 -1.14
CA VAL A 308 15.07 6.35 -1.07
C VAL A 308 16.21 7.31 -1.31
N TYR A 309 16.03 8.21 -2.27
CA TYR A 309 17.06 9.16 -2.66
C TYR A 309 16.47 10.56 -2.92
N ALA A 310 17.32 11.57 -2.79
CA ALA A 310 16.95 12.98 -2.81
C ALA A 310 17.84 13.80 -3.75
N ASP A 311 18.10 13.28 -4.94
CA ASP A 311 18.84 13.99 -5.97
C ASP A 311 17.96 15.07 -6.63
N THR A 312 18.56 16.07 -7.24
CA THR A 312 17.83 17.13 -7.97
C THR A 312 17.12 16.62 -9.22
N LYS A 313 17.40 15.40 -9.65
CA LYS A 313 16.80 14.74 -10.81
C LYS A 313 16.71 13.23 -10.58
N VAL A 314 15.79 12.59 -11.32
CA VAL A 314 15.72 11.13 -11.38
C VAL A 314 17.06 10.57 -11.86
N ASN A 315 17.66 9.69 -11.06
CA ASN A 315 18.88 9.01 -11.43
C ASN A 315 18.56 7.79 -12.33
N PRO A 316 19.05 7.77 -13.58
CA PRO A 316 18.75 6.69 -14.53
C PRO A 316 19.16 5.30 -14.05
N ALA A 317 20.19 5.18 -13.19
CA ALA A 317 20.62 3.90 -12.66
C ALA A 317 19.57 3.25 -11.76
N PHE A 318 18.75 4.05 -11.06
CA PHE A 318 17.65 3.57 -10.24
C PHE A 318 16.38 3.25 -11.05
N LEU A 319 16.38 3.52 -12.36
CA LEU A 319 15.32 3.07 -13.28
C LEU A 319 15.52 1.63 -13.79
N ILE A 320 16.64 0.99 -13.46
CA ILE A 320 16.91 -0.40 -13.85
C ILE A 320 16.13 -1.34 -12.94
N PRO A 321 15.16 -2.14 -13.46
CA PRO A 321 14.23 -2.90 -12.63
C PRO A 321 14.87 -4.03 -11.80
N LEU A 322 15.94 -4.62 -12.31
CA LEU A 322 16.65 -5.72 -11.63
C LEU A 322 18.05 -5.24 -11.25
N MET A 323 18.14 -4.56 -10.13
CA MET A 323 19.38 -3.97 -9.64
C MET A 323 19.44 -4.07 -8.11
N PHE A 324 20.65 -4.24 -7.58
CA PHE A 324 20.92 -4.07 -6.16
C PHE A 324 21.34 -2.61 -5.91
N TYR A 325 20.39 -1.80 -5.46
CA TYR A 325 20.53 -0.33 -5.44
C TYR A 325 21.62 0.17 -4.50
N LYS A 326 21.88 -0.51 -3.38
CA LYS A 326 22.95 -0.14 -2.46
C LYS A 326 24.34 -0.19 -3.14
N SER A 327 24.57 -1.17 -4.01
CA SER A 327 25.82 -1.26 -4.77
C SER A 327 25.97 -0.12 -5.78
N VAL A 328 24.86 0.29 -6.38
CA VAL A 328 24.84 1.44 -7.29
C VAL A 328 25.12 2.74 -6.54
N ASP A 329 24.47 2.93 -5.40
CA ASP A 329 24.70 4.09 -4.53
C ASP A 329 26.18 4.21 -4.12
N HIS A 330 26.82 3.13 -3.70
CA HIS A 330 28.24 3.11 -3.38
C HIS A 330 29.15 3.49 -4.57
N THR A 331 28.70 3.24 -5.80
CA THR A 331 29.45 3.63 -6.99
C THR A 331 29.40 5.14 -7.22
N TYR A 332 28.28 5.77 -6.93
CA TYR A 332 28.10 7.23 -7.13
C TYR A 332 28.56 8.06 -5.95
N ASN A 333 28.30 7.59 -4.72
CA ASN A 333 28.48 8.36 -3.49
C ASN A 333 29.62 7.83 -2.60
N GLY A 334 30.36 6.80 -3.05
CA GLY A 334 31.41 6.17 -2.29
C GLY A 334 30.91 5.17 -1.24
N ALA A 335 31.83 4.41 -0.66
CA ALA A 335 31.53 3.35 0.32
C ALA A 335 31.22 3.88 1.73
N SER A 336 31.37 5.19 1.97
CA SER A 336 31.04 5.82 3.24
C SER A 336 29.54 5.96 3.39
N ASN A 337 28.97 5.34 4.42
CA ASN A 337 27.55 5.52 4.77
C ASN A 337 27.22 6.96 5.22
N GLU A 338 28.18 7.87 5.20
CA GLU A 338 28.00 9.25 5.67
C GLU A 338 27.33 10.16 4.65
N VAL A 339 27.42 9.82 3.36
CA VAL A 339 26.91 10.63 2.24
C VAL A 339 25.94 9.87 1.36
N GLY A 340 25.74 8.57 1.63
CA GLY A 340 24.92 7.68 0.79
C GLY A 340 23.43 7.90 0.96
N GLN A 341 22.69 7.43 -0.04
CA GLN A 341 21.23 7.36 -0.03
C GLN A 341 20.75 6.22 0.89
N ASN A 342 19.48 6.21 1.22
CA ASN A 342 18.91 5.21 2.13
C ASN A 342 18.43 3.96 1.36
N ALA A 343 19.18 2.87 1.46
CA ALA A 343 18.89 1.61 0.78
C ALA A 343 18.41 0.54 1.76
N GLN A 344 17.33 -0.16 1.40
CA GLN A 344 16.70 -1.21 2.19
C GLN A 344 16.66 -2.54 1.44
N MET A 345 16.47 -3.62 2.19
CA MET A 345 16.19 -4.96 1.66
C MET A 345 14.92 -5.52 2.31
N PHE A 346 14.23 -6.40 1.61
CA PHE A 346 13.07 -7.11 2.17
C PHE A 346 13.01 -8.54 1.69
N PHE A 347 12.50 -9.39 2.58
CA PHE A 347 12.28 -10.80 2.34
C PHE A 347 10.87 -11.16 2.80
N ALA A 348 10.23 -12.05 2.08
CA ALA A 348 8.90 -12.49 2.46
C ALA A 348 8.66 -13.94 2.05
N ILE A 349 7.90 -14.65 2.86
CA ILE A 349 7.46 -16.01 2.60
C ILE A 349 5.97 -16.13 2.89
N SER A 350 5.26 -16.87 2.04
CA SER A 350 3.84 -17.18 2.21
C SER A 350 3.59 -18.62 1.81
N SER A 351 3.00 -19.36 2.71
CA SER A 351 2.67 -20.77 2.53
C SER A 351 1.19 -21.02 2.77
N ARG A 352 0.53 -21.61 1.79
CA ARG A 352 -0.82 -22.17 1.86
C ARG A 352 -0.79 -23.67 1.54
N GLN A 353 0.30 -24.36 1.89
CA GLN A 353 0.49 -25.80 1.64
C GLN A 353 -0.53 -26.65 2.39
N LEU A 354 -0.92 -26.23 3.58
CA LEU A 354 -2.02 -26.81 4.32
C LEU A 354 -3.33 -26.13 3.91
N ASN A 355 -4.34 -26.93 3.61
CA ASN A 355 -5.66 -26.38 3.29
C ASN A 355 -6.23 -25.64 4.50
N ASN A 356 -6.91 -24.54 4.23
CA ASN A 356 -7.51 -23.66 5.25
C ASN A 356 -6.50 -22.91 6.13
N LEU A 357 -5.20 -23.00 5.84
CA LEU A 357 -4.16 -22.34 6.64
C LEU A 357 -3.21 -21.54 5.73
N HIS A 358 -3.05 -20.27 6.05
CA HIS A 358 -2.06 -19.38 5.47
C HIS A 358 -1.07 -18.98 6.56
N ILE A 359 0.21 -19.31 6.38
CA ILE A 359 1.31 -18.88 7.24
C ILE A 359 2.22 -17.98 6.41
N TYR A 360 2.63 -16.85 6.98
CA TYR A 360 3.46 -15.89 6.28
C TYR A 360 4.37 -15.11 7.22
N SER A 361 5.43 -14.58 6.63
CA SER A 361 6.35 -13.66 7.31
C SER A 361 6.89 -12.64 6.31
N THR A 362 7.16 -11.44 6.80
CA THR A 362 7.86 -10.39 6.07
C THR A 362 8.93 -9.76 6.94
N LEU A 363 10.12 -9.61 6.38
CA LEU A 363 11.27 -8.98 7.00
C LEU A 363 11.67 -7.77 6.17
N PHE A 364 11.68 -6.60 6.78
CA PHE A 364 12.24 -5.36 6.25
C PHE A 364 13.58 -5.10 6.94
N VAL A 365 14.60 -4.81 6.19
CA VAL A 365 15.96 -4.59 6.67
C VAL A 365 16.43 -3.23 6.17
N ASP A 366 16.56 -2.28 7.07
CA ASP A 366 17.12 -0.96 6.79
C ASP A 366 18.64 -1.01 6.89
N GLU A 367 19.15 -1.52 8.01
CA GLU A 367 20.56 -1.81 8.18
C GLU A 367 20.78 -3.10 8.96
N ILE A 368 21.71 -3.94 8.51
CA ILE A 368 22.07 -5.19 9.16
C ILE A 368 23.58 -5.36 9.23
N SER A 369 24.06 -5.78 10.39
CA SER A 369 25.43 -6.23 10.59
C SER A 369 25.43 -7.61 11.24
N LEU A 370 25.86 -8.63 10.51
CA LEU A 370 25.95 -9.99 11.03
C LEU A 370 26.89 -10.08 12.23
N LYS A 371 27.95 -9.25 12.25
CA LYS A 371 28.89 -9.21 13.38
C LYS A 371 28.24 -8.69 14.65
N ARG A 372 27.39 -7.66 14.56
CA ARG A 372 26.66 -7.09 15.69
C ARG A 372 25.45 -7.93 16.12
N MET A 373 24.92 -8.76 15.24
CA MET A 373 23.71 -9.55 15.51
C MET A 373 23.83 -10.46 16.76
N PHE A 374 25.05 -10.91 17.06
CA PHE A 374 25.35 -11.80 18.18
C PHE A 374 26.00 -11.09 19.36
N ASP A 375 26.24 -9.78 19.26
CA ASP A 375 26.78 -8.94 20.33
C ASP A 375 25.62 -8.33 21.13
N LYS A 376 25.49 -8.69 22.41
CA LYS A 376 24.38 -8.22 23.26
C LYS A 376 24.43 -6.72 23.53
N ASP A 377 25.61 -6.14 23.48
CA ASP A 377 25.81 -4.72 23.81
C ASP A 377 25.75 -3.81 22.56
N GLN A 378 25.88 -4.39 21.37
CA GLN A 378 25.92 -3.64 20.11
C GLN A 378 24.88 -4.11 19.07
N HIS A 379 23.94 -5.00 19.43
CA HIS A 379 23.03 -5.61 18.49
C HIS A 379 21.83 -4.72 18.19
N SER A 380 22.00 -3.56 17.64
CA SER A 380 20.89 -2.84 17.02
C SER A 380 20.94 -3.02 15.53
N ASN A 381 20.35 -4.11 15.06
CA ASN A 381 20.03 -4.25 13.66
C ASN A 381 18.69 -3.55 13.39
N TYR A 382 18.66 -2.70 12.37
CA TYR A 382 17.47 -1.95 11.99
C TYR A 382 16.56 -2.82 11.13
N VAL A 383 15.77 -3.64 11.80
CA VAL A 383 14.89 -4.61 11.15
C VAL A 383 13.46 -4.50 11.67
N SER A 384 12.50 -4.70 10.77
CA SER A 384 11.11 -4.91 11.10
C SER A 384 10.68 -6.30 10.66
N LEU A 385 10.17 -7.08 11.59
CA LEU A 385 9.68 -8.44 11.34
C LEU A 385 8.17 -8.50 11.59
N LYS A 386 7.44 -9.04 10.63
CA LYS A 386 6.04 -9.44 10.80
C LYS A 386 5.91 -10.94 10.56
N VAL A 387 5.20 -11.61 11.44
CA VAL A 387 4.81 -13.01 11.31
C VAL A 387 3.31 -13.12 11.51
N GLY A 388 2.67 -14.02 10.78
CA GLY A 388 1.23 -14.21 10.92
C GLY A 388 0.76 -15.56 10.43
N ALA A 389 -0.42 -15.93 10.93
CA ALA A 389 -1.16 -17.10 10.50
C ALA A 389 -2.64 -16.78 10.41
N ARG A 390 -3.30 -17.34 9.39
CA ARG A 390 -4.75 -17.28 9.24
C ARG A 390 -5.31 -18.65 8.93
N MET A 391 -6.29 -19.05 9.73
CA MET A 391 -7.08 -20.27 9.49
C MET A 391 -8.46 -19.88 9.00
N THR A 392 -8.92 -20.49 7.88
CA THR A 392 -10.13 -20.06 7.18
C THR A 392 -11.05 -21.25 6.92
N GLY A 393 -12.37 -21.06 7.11
CA GLY A 393 -13.39 -22.03 6.73
C GLY A 393 -13.66 -23.15 7.74
N ILE A 394 -13.11 -23.04 8.94
CA ILE A 394 -13.31 -24.00 10.06
C ILE A 394 -13.66 -23.20 11.33
N PRO A 395 -14.95 -23.07 11.70
CA PRO A 395 -16.16 -23.48 10.96
C PRO A 395 -16.40 -22.67 9.67
N SER A 396 -17.31 -23.15 8.82
CA SER A 396 -17.60 -22.51 7.53
C SER A 396 -17.95 -21.02 7.68
N GLY A 397 -17.35 -20.17 6.84
CA GLY A 397 -17.53 -18.72 6.88
C GLY A 397 -16.77 -18.00 7.98
N VAL A 398 -16.03 -18.73 8.84
CA VAL A 398 -15.19 -18.14 9.90
C VAL A 398 -13.73 -18.16 9.49
N SER A 399 -13.00 -17.10 9.84
CA SER A 399 -11.54 -17.04 9.74
C SER A 399 -10.96 -16.51 11.06
N PHE A 400 -9.86 -17.14 11.49
CA PHE A 400 -9.07 -16.72 12.65
C PHE A 400 -7.74 -16.19 12.14
N THR A 401 -7.33 -15.03 12.59
CA THR A 401 -6.04 -14.40 12.20
C THR A 401 -5.28 -14.04 13.46
N ALA A 402 -3.99 -14.36 13.49
CA ALA A 402 -3.07 -13.90 14.52
C ALA A 402 -1.81 -13.35 13.83
N GLU A 403 -1.39 -12.15 14.20
CA GLU A 403 -0.22 -11.46 13.66
C GLU A 403 0.60 -10.84 14.79
N TYR A 404 1.89 -10.88 14.66
CA TYR A 404 2.82 -10.12 15.50
C TYR A 404 3.79 -9.37 14.61
N THR A 405 3.93 -8.07 14.88
CA THR A 405 4.89 -7.20 14.21
C THR A 405 5.81 -6.60 15.26
N ARG A 406 7.11 -6.64 15.00
CA ARG A 406 8.12 -5.95 15.79
C ARG A 406 9.01 -5.14 14.87
N THR A 407 9.16 -3.86 15.18
CA THR A 407 10.01 -2.91 14.46
C THR A 407 11.04 -2.37 15.45
N ASN A 408 12.29 -2.68 15.24
CA ASN A 408 13.39 -2.26 16.11
C ASN A 408 13.57 -0.72 16.05
N PRO A 409 14.29 -0.11 17.02
CA PRO A 409 14.67 1.29 16.97
C PRO A 409 15.36 1.66 15.65
N MET A 410 15.15 2.89 15.18
CA MET A 410 15.77 3.50 14.00
C MET A 410 15.33 2.93 12.63
N VAL A 411 14.49 1.92 12.58
CA VAL A 411 13.93 1.40 11.32
C VAL A 411 13.05 2.48 10.68
N TYR A 412 13.13 2.63 9.36
CA TYR A 412 12.46 3.66 8.56
C TYR A 412 13.03 5.07 8.70
N GLN A 413 13.95 5.29 9.62
CA GLN A 413 14.65 6.56 9.79
C GLN A 413 15.94 6.61 8.96
N HIS A 414 16.42 7.79 8.70
CA HIS A 414 17.75 8.00 8.11
C HIS A 414 18.34 9.32 8.64
N LYS A 415 19.65 9.38 8.74
CA LYS A 415 20.37 10.60 9.17
C LYS A 415 20.16 11.81 8.25
N ILE A 416 19.81 11.56 6.98
CA ILE A 416 19.43 12.59 6.01
C ILE A 416 17.91 12.64 5.97
N PRO A 417 17.26 13.73 6.42
CA PRO A 417 15.80 13.81 6.54
C PRO A 417 15.03 13.55 5.24
N THR A 418 15.61 13.97 4.11
CA THR A 418 15.00 13.76 2.78
C THR A 418 14.99 12.31 2.33
N THR A 419 15.72 11.40 3.00
CA THR A 419 15.81 9.99 2.58
C THR A 419 15.20 9.01 3.57
N THR A 420 14.40 9.49 4.53
CA THR A 420 13.59 8.65 5.42
C THR A 420 12.58 7.80 4.64
N TRP A 421 12.14 6.65 5.20
CA TRP A 421 11.11 5.78 4.60
C TRP A 421 9.70 6.34 4.80
N GLU A 422 9.49 7.58 4.34
CA GLU A 422 8.27 8.35 4.52
C GLU A 422 7.88 9.10 3.25
N SER A 423 6.59 9.41 3.15
CA SER A 423 6.03 10.34 2.16
C SER A 423 4.98 11.21 2.84
N ASN A 424 5.08 12.54 2.68
CA ASN A 424 4.17 13.50 3.29
C ASN A 424 4.09 13.35 4.82
N GLY A 425 5.25 13.14 5.51
CA GLY A 425 5.35 12.96 6.96
C GLY A 425 4.86 11.60 7.50
N TYR A 426 4.32 10.73 6.66
CA TYR A 426 3.80 9.42 7.06
C TYR A 426 4.71 8.29 6.58
N THR A 427 4.94 7.32 7.46
CA THR A 427 5.75 6.15 7.11
C THR A 427 5.11 5.32 6.00
N MET A 428 5.93 4.87 5.05
CA MET A 428 5.51 3.88 4.06
C MET A 428 5.47 2.46 4.62
N GLY A 429 6.15 2.21 5.77
CA GLY A 429 6.21 0.93 6.47
C GLY A 429 5.08 0.71 7.48
N HIS A 430 5.39 0.06 8.60
CA HIS A 430 4.41 -0.16 9.67
C HIS A 430 3.95 1.16 10.29
N TYR A 431 2.65 1.30 10.54
CA TYR A 431 2.04 2.57 10.95
C TYR A 431 2.56 3.13 12.28
N LEU A 432 3.02 2.27 13.21
CA LEU A 432 3.62 2.69 14.48
C LEU A 432 5.05 3.23 14.33
N LYS A 433 5.61 3.19 13.11
CA LYS A 433 7.01 3.52 12.83
C LYS A 433 7.97 2.55 13.54
N ASP A 434 9.15 3.05 13.95
CA ASP A 434 10.18 2.28 14.64
C ASP A 434 9.92 2.13 16.15
N ASN A 435 10.80 1.39 16.82
CA ASN A 435 10.75 1.09 18.25
C ASN A 435 9.34 0.71 18.73
N SER A 436 8.71 -0.22 18.02
CA SER A 436 7.31 -0.57 18.22
C SER A 436 7.04 -2.06 18.09
N ASP A 437 6.01 -2.53 18.76
CA ASP A 437 5.42 -3.84 18.50
C ASP A 437 3.90 -3.82 18.49
N GLU A 438 3.32 -4.80 17.80
CA GLU A 438 1.88 -4.97 17.71
C GLU A 438 1.53 -6.46 17.70
N LEU A 439 0.60 -6.83 18.55
CA LEU A 439 -0.11 -8.11 18.52
C LEU A 439 -1.53 -7.86 18.03
N PHE A 440 -1.93 -8.55 16.98
CA PHE A 440 -3.29 -8.55 16.44
C PHE A 440 -3.87 -9.95 16.46
N VAL A 441 -5.08 -10.10 16.99
CA VAL A 441 -5.87 -11.34 16.94
C VAL A 441 -7.27 -11.00 16.47
N GLY A 442 -7.73 -11.62 15.40
CA GLY A 442 -9.04 -11.34 14.80
C GLY A 442 -9.84 -12.60 14.49
N ILE A 443 -11.14 -12.50 14.64
CA ILE A 443 -12.12 -13.49 14.21
C ILE A 443 -13.04 -12.80 13.21
N ARG A 444 -13.09 -13.29 11.98
CA ARG A 444 -13.97 -12.78 10.96
C ARG A 444 -15.03 -13.81 10.62
N TYR A 445 -16.29 -13.36 10.58
CA TYR A 445 -17.45 -14.17 10.22
C TYR A 445 -18.19 -13.59 9.02
N ARG A 446 -18.39 -14.42 8.01
CA ARG A 446 -19.06 -14.08 6.76
C ARG A 446 -20.32 -14.94 6.59
N PRO A 447 -21.47 -14.54 7.19
CA PRO A 447 -22.69 -15.35 7.19
C PRO A 447 -23.38 -15.41 5.83
N LEU A 448 -23.42 -14.29 5.11
CA LEU A 448 -24.18 -14.08 3.88
C LEU A 448 -23.30 -13.42 2.81
N ARG A 449 -23.78 -13.46 1.55
CA ARG A 449 -23.13 -12.74 0.45
C ARG A 449 -22.93 -11.25 0.78
N GLY A 450 -21.69 -10.81 0.67
CA GLY A 450 -21.30 -9.43 0.87
C GLY A 450 -21.32 -8.94 2.33
N MET A 451 -21.68 -9.78 3.30
CA MET A 451 -21.69 -9.44 4.72
C MET A 451 -20.44 -9.99 5.40
N SER A 452 -19.78 -9.15 6.20
CA SER A 452 -18.60 -9.51 6.98
C SER A 452 -18.66 -8.82 8.34
N TRP A 453 -18.34 -9.56 9.39
CA TRP A 453 -18.15 -9.09 10.75
C TRP A 453 -16.77 -9.51 11.22
N GLU A 454 -16.02 -8.61 11.81
CA GLU A 454 -14.70 -8.87 12.38
C GLU A 454 -14.66 -8.37 13.82
N LEU A 455 -14.46 -9.29 14.75
CA LEU A 455 -14.09 -8.98 16.13
C LEU A 455 -12.58 -9.13 16.24
N ALA A 456 -11.89 -8.08 16.68
CA ALA A 456 -10.43 -8.10 16.79
C ALA A 456 -9.95 -7.48 18.10
N TYR A 457 -8.86 -8.03 18.62
CA TYR A 457 -8.05 -7.46 19.69
C TYR A 457 -6.72 -6.99 19.11
N THR A 458 -6.31 -5.79 19.49
CA THR A 458 -5.02 -5.20 19.13
C THR A 458 -4.34 -4.68 20.39
N HIS A 459 -3.13 -5.14 20.63
CA HIS A 459 -2.22 -4.56 21.62
C HIS A 459 -1.01 -4.00 20.89
N ALA A 460 -0.78 -2.71 21.01
CA ALA A 460 0.25 -2.00 20.28
C ALA A 460 1.03 -1.10 21.22
N ARG A 461 2.36 -1.12 21.10
CA ARG A 461 3.25 -0.29 21.94
C ARG A 461 4.29 0.41 21.07
N LYS A 462 4.68 1.60 21.50
CA LYS A 462 5.78 2.36 20.94
C LYS A 462 6.67 2.91 22.05
N GLY A 463 7.95 2.62 21.96
CA GLY A 463 8.98 3.20 22.83
C GLY A 463 9.36 4.62 22.40
N LYS A 464 10.33 5.19 23.09
CA LYS A 464 10.82 6.54 22.78
C LYS A 464 11.38 6.61 21.35
N ASP A 465 11.23 7.76 20.72
CA ASP A 465 11.86 8.05 19.44
C ASP A 465 13.35 8.34 19.67
N TYR A 466 14.22 7.58 19.02
CA TYR A 466 15.64 7.84 18.97
C TYR A 466 15.89 8.71 17.74
N GLN A 467 16.17 9.99 17.95
CA GLN A 467 16.40 10.92 16.84
C GLN A 467 17.76 10.69 16.19
N SER A 468 17.79 10.20 14.97
CA SER A 468 18.98 10.23 14.12
C SER A 468 19.01 11.44 13.20
N ILE A 469 17.94 12.21 13.16
CA ILE A 469 17.66 13.24 12.17
C ILE A 469 18.02 14.58 12.77
N LEU A 470 18.96 15.27 12.16
CA LEU A 470 19.14 16.71 12.38
C LEU A 470 17.90 17.42 11.84
N ASN A 471 17.05 17.93 12.74
CA ASN A 471 15.93 18.76 12.34
C ASN A 471 16.44 19.97 11.57
N ASN A 472 16.06 20.04 10.29
CA ASN A 472 16.07 21.19 9.39
C ASN A 472 16.81 22.45 9.88
N GLY A 473 18.16 22.48 9.78
CA GLY A 473 18.92 23.72 9.92
C GLY A 473 18.86 24.42 11.28
N GLU A 474 18.08 23.94 12.23
CA GLU A 474 18.32 24.24 13.63
C GLU A 474 19.60 23.52 14.00
N GLU A 475 20.63 24.33 14.27
CA GLU A 475 21.97 23.89 14.55
C GLU A 475 22.00 22.62 15.40
N ALA A 476 23.05 21.82 15.20
CA ALA A 476 23.45 20.66 15.99
C ALA A 476 23.68 20.99 17.49
N ASN A 477 22.91 21.88 18.02
CA ASN A 477 22.84 22.31 19.41
C ASN A 477 21.72 21.60 20.18
N HIS A 478 21.14 20.51 19.63
CA HIS A 478 20.38 19.60 20.46
C HIS A 478 21.40 18.85 21.33
N PRO A 479 21.48 19.18 22.65
CA PRO A 479 22.38 18.49 23.57
C PRO A 479 22.06 16.99 23.71
N GLU A 480 20.97 16.53 23.10
CA GLU A 480 20.53 15.13 23.09
C GLU A 480 21.09 14.32 21.91
N ILE A 481 21.69 14.95 20.90
CA ILE A 481 22.60 14.26 19.98
C ILE A 481 23.98 14.30 20.64
N ASN A 482 24.06 13.80 21.84
CA ASN A 482 25.34 13.48 22.43
C ASN A 482 26.00 12.44 21.54
N GLN A 483 27.18 12.73 21.04
CA GLN A 483 28.06 11.77 20.38
C GLN A 483 28.36 10.54 21.25
N GLU A 484 27.80 10.48 22.45
CA GLU A 484 27.93 9.43 23.44
C GLU A 484 26.77 8.40 23.45
N GLU A 485 25.58 8.67 22.86
CA GLU A 485 24.62 7.58 22.63
C GLU A 485 25.08 6.76 21.42
N PRO A 486 25.54 5.52 21.63
CA PRO A 486 26.03 4.72 20.53
C PRO A 486 24.86 4.48 19.55
N ARG A 487 25.07 4.71 18.26
CA ARG A 487 24.14 4.36 17.17
C ARG A 487 23.66 2.91 17.23
N TRP A 488 24.33 2.10 17.99
CA TRP A 488 24.23 0.67 18.09
C TRP A 488 23.97 0.29 19.55
N GLY A 489 23.14 -0.71 19.77
CA GLY A 489 22.79 -1.14 21.12
C GLY A 489 21.61 -0.37 21.72
N LEU A 490 20.83 0.34 20.89
CA LEU A 490 19.65 1.05 21.35
C LEU A 490 18.63 0.06 21.91
N PRO A 491 18.23 0.20 23.19
CA PRO A 491 17.32 -0.76 23.81
C PRO A 491 15.94 -0.66 23.19
N PHE A 492 15.42 -1.83 22.78
CA PHE A 492 14.05 -1.95 22.29
C PHE A 492 13.05 -1.71 23.42
N MET A 493 12.04 -0.89 23.15
CA MET A 493 10.93 -0.58 24.06
C MET A 493 11.37 0.07 25.37
N ASN A 494 12.53 0.75 25.36
CA ASN A 494 12.92 1.60 26.48
C ASN A 494 11.96 2.79 26.56
N GLU A 495 11.42 3.06 27.74
CA GLU A 495 10.43 4.12 27.94
C GLU A 495 9.23 4.02 26.98
N VAL A 496 8.23 3.21 27.32
CA VAL A 496 6.99 3.13 26.55
C VAL A 496 6.29 4.51 26.54
N LYS A 497 6.26 5.16 25.39
CA LYS A 497 5.69 6.50 25.19
C LYS A 497 4.24 6.46 24.74
N PHE A 498 3.85 5.37 24.08
CA PHE A 498 2.48 5.12 23.65
C PHE A 498 2.13 3.64 23.79
N GLU A 499 0.95 3.37 24.29
CA GLU A 499 0.38 2.04 24.39
C GLU A 499 -1.11 2.08 24.03
N MET A 500 -1.58 1.07 23.31
CA MET A 500 -2.96 0.93 22.91
C MET A 500 -3.44 -0.50 23.15
N GLU A 501 -4.50 -0.65 23.93
CA GLU A 501 -5.30 -1.87 23.97
C GLU A 501 -6.66 -1.58 23.35
N LYS A 502 -7.03 -2.36 22.34
CA LYS A 502 -8.24 -2.12 21.57
C LYS A 502 -8.97 -3.41 21.25
N VAL A 503 -10.24 -3.47 21.62
CA VAL A 503 -11.19 -4.46 21.11
C VAL A 503 -12.09 -3.75 20.11
N SER A 504 -12.19 -4.27 18.88
CA SER A 504 -13.01 -3.67 17.83
C SER A 504 -13.94 -4.67 17.18
N LEU A 505 -15.16 -4.23 16.90
CA LEU A 505 -16.14 -4.94 16.06
C LEU A 505 -16.37 -4.11 14.82
N LYS A 506 -15.95 -4.64 13.67
CA LYS A 506 -16.16 -4.02 12.35
C LYS A 506 -17.16 -4.86 11.58
N GLY A 507 -18.19 -4.23 11.04
CA GLY A 507 -19.16 -4.88 10.20
C GLY A 507 -19.34 -4.12 8.89
N TYR A 508 -19.50 -4.83 7.80
CA TYR A 508 -19.98 -4.26 6.55
C TYR A 508 -20.93 -5.22 5.83
N TRP A 509 -21.83 -4.63 5.05
CA TRP A 509 -22.66 -5.36 4.13
C TRP A 509 -22.64 -4.69 2.76
N GLN A 510 -22.05 -5.36 1.79
CA GLN A 510 -22.08 -4.96 0.39
C GLN A 510 -23.43 -5.35 -0.24
N VAL A 511 -24.37 -4.43 -0.22
CA VAL A 511 -25.73 -4.63 -0.71
C VAL A 511 -25.75 -4.71 -2.25
N ILE A 512 -25.07 -3.77 -2.89
CA ILE A 512 -24.88 -3.67 -4.34
C ILE A 512 -23.38 -3.56 -4.66
N HIS A 513 -23.00 -3.64 -5.93
CA HIS A 513 -21.60 -3.46 -6.31
C HIS A 513 -21.11 -2.08 -5.87
N ASP A 514 -19.98 -2.07 -5.16
CA ASP A 514 -19.32 -0.90 -4.54
C ASP A 514 -20.18 -0.13 -3.53
N GLY A 515 -21.39 -0.60 -3.20
CA GLY A 515 -22.29 0.01 -2.21
C GLY A 515 -22.30 -0.77 -0.90
N TYR A 516 -21.88 -0.12 0.18
CA TYR A 516 -21.67 -0.71 1.51
C TYR A 516 -22.43 0.04 2.59
N LEU A 517 -23.03 -0.72 3.48
CA LEU A 517 -23.38 -0.27 4.82
C LEU A 517 -22.25 -0.69 5.75
N PHE A 518 -21.79 0.16 6.63
CA PHE A 518 -20.75 -0.20 7.58
C PHE A 518 -21.06 0.26 9.01
N VAL A 519 -20.53 -0.47 9.96
CA VAL A 519 -20.49 -0.14 11.38
C VAL A 519 -19.13 -0.53 11.94
N ASN A 520 -18.53 0.37 12.72
CA ASN A 520 -17.33 0.11 13.47
C ASN A 520 -17.58 0.52 14.92
N LEU A 521 -17.33 -0.39 15.84
CA LEU A 521 -17.41 -0.14 17.28
C LEU A 521 -16.07 -0.51 17.89
N SER A 522 -15.60 0.24 18.87
CA SER A 522 -14.39 -0.10 19.60
C SER A 522 -14.44 0.30 21.05
N ILE A 523 -13.81 -0.53 21.88
CA ILE A 523 -13.43 -0.20 23.25
C ILE A 523 -11.91 -0.13 23.23
N SER A 524 -11.36 1.04 23.58
CA SER A 524 -9.93 1.31 23.50
C SER A 524 -9.44 1.91 24.81
N ASP A 525 -8.24 1.52 25.22
CA ASP A 525 -7.49 2.14 26.31
C ASP A 525 -6.17 2.65 25.75
N TYR A 526 -5.83 3.90 26.01
CA TYR A 526 -4.64 4.54 25.50
C TYR A 526 -3.78 5.03 26.66
N GLY A 527 -2.55 4.52 26.72
CA GLY A 527 -1.54 4.86 27.73
C GLY A 527 -0.31 5.54 27.13
N GLY A 528 0.58 5.99 28.01
CA GLY A 528 1.84 6.64 27.67
C GLY A 528 1.75 8.17 27.61
N GLU A 529 2.92 8.82 27.68
CA GLU A 529 3.04 10.28 27.71
C GLU A 529 2.64 10.92 26.37
N ASP A 530 2.88 10.22 25.25
CA ASP A 530 2.70 10.70 23.89
C ASP A 530 1.32 10.32 23.29
N LYS A 531 0.36 9.82 24.08
CA LYS A 531 -0.92 9.36 23.54
C LYS A 531 -1.64 10.41 22.69
N GLU A 532 -1.59 11.69 23.08
CA GLU A 532 -2.20 12.80 22.35
C GLU A 532 -1.50 13.12 21.02
N LYS A 533 -0.22 12.73 20.90
CA LYS A 533 0.55 12.84 19.67
C LYS A 533 0.06 11.86 18.60
N TYR A 534 -0.44 10.69 19.02
CA TYR A 534 -0.79 9.60 18.10
C TYR A 534 -2.29 9.42 17.91
N ILE A 535 -3.10 9.83 18.89
CA ILE A 535 -4.55 9.61 18.89
C ILE A 535 -5.27 10.96 18.99
N PRO A 536 -6.23 11.26 18.11
CA PRO A 536 -7.06 12.47 18.23
C PRO A 536 -7.77 12.53 19.57
N VAL A 537 -7.85 13.72 20.17
CA VAL A 537 -8.52 13.99 21.43
C VAL A 537 -9.98 13.49 21.43
N PHE A 538 -10.60 13.41 20.26
CA PHE A 538 -11.92 12.82 20.08
C PHE A 538 -12.06 11.41 20.67
N TYR A 539 -11.01 10.59 20.61
CA TYR A 539 -11.02 9.20 21.06
C TYR A 539 -10.37 8.99 22.44
N LEU A 540 -9.81 10.03 23.05
CA LEU A 540 -9.09 9.90 24.33
C LEU A 540 -9.98 10.05 25.56
N ASP A 541 -11.11 10.75 25.43
CA ASP A 541 -11.98 11.08 26.57
C ASP A 541 -12.90 9.93 26.98
N ASP A 542 -13.24 9.04 26.06
CA ASP A 542 -14.11 7.90 26.32
C ASP A 542 -13.51 6.62 25.73
N LYS A 543 -13.61 5.53 26.49
CA LYS A 543 -13.14 4.23 26.03
C LYS A 543 -13.96 3.66 24.88
N PHE A 544 -15.27 3.97 24.83
CA PHE A 544 -16.18 3.50 23.81
C PHE A 544 -16.31 4.52 22.68
N SER A 545 -16.03 4.07 21.47
CA SER A 545 -16.19 4.87 20.26
C SER A 545 -16.75 4.04 19.10
N GLY A 546 -17.32 4.72 18.12
CA GLY A 546 -17.81 4.01 16.95
C GLY A 546 -18.10 4.92 15.78
N SER A 547 -18.43 4.27 14.66
CA SER A 547 -18.91 4.94 13.46
C SER A 547 -19.91 4.07 12.70
N VAL A 548 -20.82 4.71 12.01
CA VAL A 548 -21.80 4.07 11.14
C VAL A 548 -21.97 4.90 9.89
N GLY A 549 -22.17 4.26 8.76
CA GLY A 549 -22.36 5.01 7.52
C GLY A 549 -22.67 4.14 6.32
N ILE A 550 -22.73 4.83 5.19
CA ILE A 550 -22.98 4.27 3.87
C ILE A 550 -21.91 4.82 2.93
N ASN A 551 -21.34 3.96 2.11
CA ASN A 551 -20.45 4.37 1.05
C ASN A 551 -20.76 3.66 -0.26
N PHE A 552 -20.47 4.36 -1.37
CA PHE A 552 -20.54 3.86 -2.72
C PHE A 552 -19.27 4.29 -3.46
N GLY A 553 -18.48 3.32 -3.94
CA GLY A 553 -17.15 3.57 -4.51
C GLY A 553 -16.07 3.85 -3.44
N PHE A 554 -14.82 4.01 -3.90
CA PHE A 554 -13.63 4.17 -3.06
C PHE A 554 -12.75 5.35 -3.50
#